data_c6febff8a2d7b9fd238ae90715f34501
#
_entry.id   c6febff8a2d7b9fd238ae90715f34501
#
_cell.length_a   1.000
_cell.length_b   1.000
_cell.length_c   1.000
_cell.angle_alpha   90.00
_cell.angle_beta   90.00
_cell.angle_gamma   90.00
#
_symmetry.space_group_name_H-M   'P 1'
#
loop_
_entity.id
_entity.type
_entity.pdbx_description
1 polymer ?
#
loop_
_entity_poly.entity_id
_entity_poly.type
_entity_poly.pdbx_seq_one_letter_code
_entity_poly.pdbx_strand_id
1 'polypeptide(L)'
;MSRVVSAVDCGTALHPENVKAQIASAAIFGLTAALKGKITLSEGVVQQSNFNDYPLLSMAECPQFETIIIDSGAPLGGIGEVGTPPVAPALGNAIFA
;
A
#
# COMPACT_ATOMS: atom_id res chain seq x y z
N MET A 1 -9.93 8.87 -3.67
CA MET A 1 -9.23 8.06 -4.71
C MET A 1 -10.14 6.92 -5.11
N SER A 2 -10.34 6.67 -6.42
CA SER A 2 -11.28 5.65 -6.90
C SER A 2 -10.61 4.33 -7.28
N ARG A 3 -9.36 4.35 -7.74
CA ARG A 3 -8.68 3.18 -8.28
C ARG A 3 -7.17 3.26 -8.08
N VAL A 4 -6.55 2.10 -7.83
CA VAL A 4 -5.09 1.89 -7.83
C VAL A 4 -4.78 0.77 -8.81
N VAL A 5 -3.86 1.01 -9.73
CA VAL A 5 -3.35 0.00 -10.67
C VAL A 5 -1.89 -0.24 -10.34
N SER A 6 -1.53 -1.49 -10.15
CA SER A 6 -0.16 -1.91 -9.84
C SER A 6 0.32 -2.94 -10.85
N ALA A 7 1.50 -2.75 -11.38
CA ALA A 7 2.21 -3.78 -12.15
C ALA A 7 3.37 -4.30 -11.31
N VAL A 8 3.48 -5.62 -11.18
CA VAL A 8 4.51 -6.25 -10.37
C VAL A 8 5.18 -7.39 -11.12
N ASP A 9 6.49 -7.42 -11.08
CA ASP A 9 7.32 -8.53 -11.52
C ASP A 9 7.95 -9.18 -10.27
N CYS A 10 7.49 -10.36 -9.93
CA CYS A 10 8.03 -11.17 -8.84
C CYS A 10 8.73 -12.44 -9.36
N GLY A 11 9.07 -12.48 -10.64
CA GLY A 11 9.47 -13.69 -11.33
C GLY A 11 8.29 -14.66 -11.42
N THR A 12 8.52 -15.92 -11.10
CA THR A 12 7.46 -16.93 -11.13
C THR A 12 6.42 -16.72 -10.02
N ALA A 13 5.19 -16.40 -10.38
CA ALA A 13 4.08 -16.28 -9.44
C ALA A 13 3.46 -17.66 -9.15
N LEU A 14 3.87 -18.31 -8.08
CA LEU A 14 3.35 -19.64 -7.69
C LEU A 14 1.86 -19.60 -7.33
N HIS A 15 1.41 -18.52 -6.73
CA HIS A 15 0.01 -18.33 -6.34
C HIS A 15 -0.43 -16.89 -6.70
N PRO A 16 -0.89 -16.65 -7.93
CA PRO A 16 -1.21 -15.31 -8.44
C PRO A 16 -2.19 -14.52 -7.56
N GLU A 17 -3.21 -15.17 -7.01
CA GLU A 17 -4.19 -14.48 -6.15
C GLU A 17 -3.58 -14.00 -4.82
N ASN A 18 -2.62 -14.75 -4.26
CA ASN A 18 -1.87 -14.28 -3.09
C ASN A 18 -0.96 -13.10 -3.45
N VAL A 19 -0.35 -13.11 -4.63
CA VAL A 19 0.44 -11.95 -5.11
C VAL A 19 -0.43 -10.71 -5.19
N LYS A 20 -1.62 -10.81 -5.78
CA LYS A 20 -2.59 -9.69 -5.85
C LYS A 20 -3.01 -9.22 -4.47
N ALA A 21 -3.29 -10.15 -3.55
CA ALA A 21 -3.67 -9.82 -2.17
C ALA A 21 -2.54 -9.10 -1.42
N GLN A 22 -1.28 -9.51 -1.59
CA GLN A 22 -0.12 -8.84 -1.01
C GLN A 22 0.05 -7.42 -1.54
N ILE A 23 -0.09 -7.21 -2.83
CA ILE A 23 0.00 -5.87 -3.44
C ILE A 23 -1.15 -4.97 -2.95
N ALA A 24 -2.38 -5.47 -2.90
CA ALA A 24 -3.52 -4.70 -2.40
C ALA A 24 -3.32 -4.31 -0.92
N SER A 25 -2.89 -5.27 -0.09
CA SER A 25 -2.58 -5.03 1.33
C SER A 25 -1.48 -3.97 1.49
N ALA A 26 -0.39 -4.11 0.75
CA ALA A 26 0.72 -3.16 0.77
C ALA A 26 0.27 -1.74 0.35
N ALA A 27 -0.59 -1.64 -0.67
CA ALA A 27 -1.13 -0.36 -1.11
C ALA A 27 -2.05 0.27 -0.06
N ILE A 28 -2.92 -0.49 0.60
CA ILE A 28 -3.77 -0.01 1.71
C ILE A 28 -2.90 0.50 2.86
N PHE A 29 -1.84 -0.23 3.19
CA PHE A 29 -0.91 0.16 4.24
C PHE A 29 -0.20 1.48 3.91
N GLY A 30 0.33 1.59 2.69
CA GLY A 30 0.98 2.82 2.21
C GLY A 30 0.02 4.01 2.12
N LEU A 31 -1.22 3.81 1.67
CA LEU A 31 -2.25 4.85 1.64
C LEU A 31 -2.66 5.31 3.05
N THR A 32 -2.78 4.38 3.99
CA THR A 32 -3.06 4.71 5.40
C THR A 32 -1.98 5.63 5.95
N ALA A 33 -0.71 5.28 5.76
CA ALA A 33 0.41 6.09 6.22
C ALA A 33 0.42 7.48 5.55
N ALA A 34 0.21 7.54 4.23
CA ALA A 34 0.30 8.78 3.46
C ALA A 34 -0.87 9.74 3.68
N LEU A 35 -2.08 9.23 3.93
CA LEU A 35 -3.30 10.04 4.04
C LEU A 35 -3.73 10.33 5.49
N LYS A 36 -3.44 9.40 6.41
CA LYS A 36 -3.97 9.43 7.78
C LYS A 36 -2.90 9.37 8.85
N GLY A 37 -1.74 8.79 8.55
CA GLY A 37 -0.67 8.60 9.51
C GLY A 37 -0.15 9.94 10.06
N LYS A 38 -0.45 10.21 11.32
CA LYS A 38 0.03 11.42 12.02
C LYS A 38 0.37 11.07 13.45
N ILE A 39 1.63 11.27 13.79
CA ILE A 39 2.12 11.17 15.17
C ILE A 39 2.43 12.57 15.68
N THR A 40 1.92 12.90 16.85
CA THR A 40 2.18 14.15 17.54
C THR A 40 2.90 13.90 18.85
N LEU A 41 3.78 14.82 19.19
CA LEU A 41 4.57 14.79 20.43
C LEU A 41 4.18 15.96 21.31
N SER A 42 4.01 15.72 22.60
CA SER A 42 3.89 16.75 23.62
C SER A 42 4.84 16.42 24.76
N GLU A 43 5.70 17.37 25.12
CA GLU A 43 6.70 17.21 26.19
C GLU A 43 7.55 15.93 26.05
N GLY A 44 7.89 15.54 24.80
CA GLY A 44 8.66 14.34 24.49
C GLY A 44 7.87 13.04 24.52
N VAL A 45 6.55 13.08 24.73
CA VAL A 45 5.68 11.91 24.77
C VAL A 45 4.79 11.84 23.54
N VAL A 46 4.72 10.65 22.91
CA VAL A 46 3.80 10.37 21.79
C VAL A 46 2.36 10.44 22.32
N GLN A 47 1.51 11.18 21.61
CA GLN A 47 0.13 11.41 22.02
C GLN A 47 -0.83 10.31 21.51
N GLN A 48 -0.51 9.67 20.42
CA GLN A 48 -1.32 8.57 19.88
C GLN A 48 -1.02 7.27 20.63
N SER A 49 -2.08 6.56 21.03
CA SER A 49 -1.96 5.38 21.89
C SER A 49 -2.50 4.10 21.24
N ASN A 50 -3.53 4.20 20.38
CA ASN A 50 -4.18 3.04 19.77
C ASN A 50 -4.96 3.46 18.50
N PHE A 51 -5.71 2.54 17.91
CA PHE A 51 -6.49 2.77 16.69
C PHE A 51 -7.61 3.82 16.81
N ASN A 52 -8.01 4.18 18.01
CA ASN A 52 -8.98 5.26 18.25
C ASN A 52 -8.41 6.65 17.93
N ASP A 53 -7.12 6.85 18.09
CA ASP A 53 -6.41 8.11 17.86
C ASP A 53 -5.32 8.03 16.78
N TYR A 54 -5.18 6.85 16.17
CA TYR A 54 -4.37 6.59 14.97
C TYR A 54 -5.23 5.87 13.91
N PRO A 55 -6.03 6.63 13.14
CA PRO A 55 -7.02 6.05 12.25
C PRO A 55 -6.38 5.33 11.05
N LEU A 56 -6.94 4.19 10.69
CA LEU A 56 -6.59 3.44 9.48
C LEU A 56 -7.55 3.77 8.34
N LEU A 57 -7.17 3.40 7.12
CA LEU A 57 -8.05 3.47 5.97
C LEU A 57 -9.23 2.51 6.17
N SER A 58 -10.46 3.02 6.11
CA SER A 58 -11.67 2.21 6.25
C SER A 58 -12.05 1.54 4.94
N MET A 59 -12.87 0.49 5.00
CA MET A 59 -13.38 -0.19 3.80
C MET A 59 -14.13 0.76 2.85
N ALA A 60 -14.85 1.75 3.39
CA ALA A 60 -15.57 2.74 2.58
C ALA A 60 -14.64 3.70 1.82
N GLU A 61 -13.42 3.88 2.31
CA GLU A 61 -12.40 4.74 1.70
C GLU A 61 -11.45 3.99 0.78
N CYS A 62 -11.47 2.64 0.84
CA CYS A 62 -10.61 1.80 0.03
C CYS A 62 -10.89 1.98 -1.47
N PRO A 63 -9.87 2.24 -2.27
CA PRO A 63 -10.00 2.24 -3.73
C PRO A 63 -10.21 0.83 -4.29
N GLN A 64 -10.64 0.75 -5.53
CA GLN A 64 -10.55 -0.51 -6.28
C GLN A 64 -9.10 -0.80 -6.63
N PHE A 65 -8.68 -2.05 -6.46
CA PHE A 65 -7.32 -2.49 -6.79
C PHE A 65 -7.33 -3.34 -8.05
N GLU A 66 -6.39 -3.05 -8.94
CA GLU A 66 -6.07 -3.88 -10.09
C GLU A 66 -4.58 -4.19 -10.06
N THR A 67 -4.23 -5.47 -10.04
CA THR A 67 -2.84 -5.91 -10.05
C THR A 67 -2.54 -6.72 -11.31
N ILE A 68 -1.57 -6.25 -12.06
CA ILE A 68 -1.03 -6.89 -13.26
C ILE A 68 0.27 -7.60 -12.83
N ILE A 69 0.30 -8.91 -12.98
CA ILE A 69 1.51 -9.71 -12.74
C ILE A 69 2.25 -9.84 -14.06
N ILE A 70 3.51 -9.42 -14.08
CA ILE A 70 4.38 -9.50 -15.25
C ILE A 70 5.12 -10.83 -15.17
N ASP A 71 4.97 -11.64 -16.21
CA ASP A 71 5.73 -12.88 -16.36
C ASP A 71 7.02 -12.60 -17.16
N SER A 72 8.09 -12.31 -16.44
CA SER A 72 9.39 -12.01 -17.04
C SER A 72 10.27 -13.24 -17.25
N GLY A 73 9.86 -14.40 -16.74
CA GLY A 73 10.71 -15.59 -16.69
C GLY A 73 11.89 -15.49 -15.73
N ALA A 74 11.94 -14.45 -14.91
CA ALA A 74 12.97 -14.29 -13.89
C ALA A 74 12.85 -15.33 -12.77
N PRO A 75 13.93 -15.61 -12.01
CA PRO A 75 13.86 -16.44 -10.83
C PRO A 75 12.83 -15.92 -9.81
N LEU A 76 12.30 -16.83 -9.01
CA LEU A 76 11.35 -16.51 -7.95
C LEU A 76 11.87 -15.39 -7.05
N GLY A 77 11.13 -14.30 -6.92
CA GLY A 77 11.44 -13.16 -6.07
C GLY A 77 10.47 -13.02 -4.89
N GLY A 78 10.80 -12.09 -3.98
CA GLY A 78 9.94 -11.75 -2.84
C GLY A 78 8.78 -10.84 -3.26
N ILE A 79 7.65 -10.92 -2.55
CA ILE A 79 6.44 -10.11 -2.81
C ILE A 79 5.85 -9.50 -1.53
N GLY A 80 6.55 -9.61 -0.39
CA GLY A 80 6.00 -9.20 0.91
C GLY A 80 5.71 -7.70 1.04
N GLU A 81 6.63 -6.84 0.61
CA GLU A 81 6.56 -5.40 0.90
C GLU A 81 6.69 -4.50 -0.32
N VAL A 82 6.97 -5.04 -1.50
CA VAL A 82 7.30 -4.26 -2.70
C VAL A 82 6.18 -3.29 -3.13
N GLY A 83 4.95 -3.55 -2.75
CA GLY A 83 3.81 -2.68 -3.05
C GLY A 83 3.71 -1.43 -2.18
N THR A 84 4.40 -1.34 -1.04
CA THR A 84 4.26 -0.21 -0.10
C THR A 84 5.04 1.05 -0.52
N PRO A 85 6.36 0.98 -0.87
CA PRO A 85 7.16 2.17 -1.17
C PRO A 85 6.62 3.06 -2.29
N PRO A 86 6.09 2.54 -3.41
CA PRO A 86 5.65 3.38 -4.51
C PRO A 86 4.33 4.11 -4.28
N VAL A 87 3.60 3.80 -3.21
CA VAL A 87 2.24 4.32 -2.98
C VAL A 87 2.23 5.82 -2.69
N ALA A 88 3.05 6.28 -1.77
CA ALA A 88 3.10 7.70 -1.41
C ALA A 88 3.52 8.59 -2.60
N PRO A 89 4.57 8.28 -3.37
CA PRO A 89 4.90 9.05 -4.55
C PRO A 89 3.83 8.98 -5.64
N ALA A 90 3.18 7.83 -5.86
CA ALA A 90 2.09 7.72 -6.82
C ALA A 90 0.88 8.57 -6.40
N LEU A 91 0.54 8.59 -5.12
CA LEU A 91 -0.49 9.46 -4.57
C LEU A 91 -0.13 10.94 -4.76
N GLY A 92 1.10 11.32 -4.45
CA GLY A 92 1.60 12.68 -4.66
C GLY A 92 1.46 13.13 -6.11
N ASN A 93 1.88 12.30 -7.05
CA ASN A 93 1.73 12.59 -8.48
C ASN A 93 0.26 12.74 -8.90
N ALA A 94 -0.63 11.90 -8.37
CA ALA A 94 -2.06 11.98 -8.67
C ALA A 94 -2.74 13.24 -8.10
N ILE A 95 -2.19 13.85 -7.06
CA ILE A 95 -2.68 15.12 -6.50
C ILE A 95 -2.22 16.31 -7.37
N PHE A 96 -1.04 16.20 -7.95
CA PHE A 96 -0.46 17.27 -8.81
C PHE A 96 -0.92 17.21 -10.28
N ALA A 97 -1.55 16.12 -10.69
CA ALA A 97 -2.08 15.99 -12.06
C ALA A 97 -3.41 16.72 -12.22
#